data_fda8ddeb571e05335bf3f9f53156460a
#
_entry.id   fda8ddeb571e05335bf3f9f53156460a
#
_cell.length_a   1.000
_cell.length_b   1.000
_cell.length_c   1.000
_cell.angle_alpha   90.00
_cell.angle_beta   90.00
_cell.angle_gamma   90.00
#
_symmetry.space_group_name_H-M   'P 1'
#
loop_
_entity.id
_entity.type
_entity.pdbx_description
1 polymer ?
#
loop_
_entity_poly.entity_id
_entity_poly.type
_entity_poly.pdbx_seq_one_letter_code
_entity_poly.pdbx_strand_id
1 'polypeptide(L)'
;TVTSGVVLGILLARFVSGAMADLAGWRSVYFVSAALMAGMAFVLWRTLPAPPRAAVSGGYFALLRSVLQLFLRERTLRVRGVFALLIFAAFSVLWTSMVLPLSEPDLALSHTQIGLFGLAGVAGALAAARAGRLADRGLANRTTGIALVLLTLSWLPTAFVHSSLLAMVLGVVMLDFAVQAVHVTNQSLIFAARPDAQSRLVGAYMCFYSLGSGLGAIAATYTYAQAGWVAVCMLGASISAVALIYWLWLNFNDR
;
A
#
# COMPACT_ATOMS: atom_id res chain seq x y z
N THR A 1 11.26 -6.98 -15.21
CA THR A 1 12.14 -7.76 -14.31
C THR A 1 12.22 -7.15 -12.90
N VAL A 2 12.47 -5.84 -12.73
CA VAL A 2 12.57 -5.21 -11.39
C VAL A 2 11.24 -5.30 -10.63
N THR A 3 10.13 -4.96 -11.28
CA THR A 3 8.79 -5.00 -10.69
C THR A 3 8.40 -6.39 -10.20
N SER A 4 8.78 -7.44 -10.94
CA SER A 4 8.53 -8.83 -10.53
C SER A 4 9.29 -9.20 -9.27
N GLY A 5 10.53 -8.70 -9.11
CA GLY A 5 11.33 -8.90 -7.90
C GLY A 5 10.71 -8.24 -6.67
N VAL A 6 10.16 -7.04 -6.81
CA VAL A 6 9.46 -6.34 -5.71
C VAL A 6 8.23 -7.13 -5.26
N VAL A 7 7.41 -7.59 -6.20
CA VAL A 7 6.21 -8.38 -5.90
C VAL A 7 6.57 -9.70 -5.20
N LEU A 8 7.56 -10.44 -5.76
CA LEU A 8 8.04 -11.67 -5.14
C LEU A 8 8.58 -11.42 -3.72
N GLY A 9 9.31 -10.32 -3.54
CA GLY A 9 9.85 -9.92 -2.25
C GLY A 9 8.76 -9.66 -1.21
N ILE A 10 7.71 -8.93 -1.56
CA ILE A 10 6.58 -8.66 -0.65
C ILE A 10 5.85 -9.94 -0.25
N LEU A 11 5.63 -10.85 -1.21
CA LEU A 11 4.97 -12.13 -0.98
C LEU A 11 5.78 -13.05 -0.08
N LEU A 12 7.05 -13.26 -0.46
CA LEU A 12 7.95 -14.14 0.28
C LEU A 12 8.25 -13.59 1.67
N ALA A 13 8.38 -12.27 1.83
CA ALA A 13 8.69 -11.66 3.12
C ALA A 13 7.66 -12.02 4.19
N ARG A 14 6.36 -11.97 3.87
CA ARG A 14 5.30 -12.29 4.84
C ARG A 14 5.30 -13.77 5.21
N PHE A 15 5.37 -14.65 4.20
CA PHE A 15 5.42 -16.10 4.42
C PHE A 15 6.67 -16.52 5.20
N VAL A 16 7.85 -16.04 4.76
CA VAL A 16 9.13 -16.37 5.40
C VAL A 16 9.18 -15.82 6.82
N SER A 17 8.71 -14.59 7.04
CA SER A 17 8.65 -14.01 8.39
C SER A 17 7.72 -14.80 9.32
N GLY A 18 6.57 -15.26 8.83
CA GLY A 18 5.65 -16.11 9.59
C GLY A 18 6.29 -17.44 9.96
N ALA A 19 6.87 -18.13 8.97
CA ALA A 19 7.54 -19.41 9.19
C ALA A 19 8.73 -19.28 10.17
N MET A 20 9.52 -18.23 10.04
CA MET A 20 10.64 -17.96 10.95
C MET A 20 10.17 -17.63 12.37
N ALA A 21 9.05 -16.90 12.50
CA ALA A 21 8.49 -16.57 13.81
C ALA A 21 8.02 -17.83 14.53
N ASP A 22 7.41 -18.78 13.82
CA ASP A 22 6.96 -20.07 14.38
C ASP A 22 8.14 -21.00 14.73
N LEU A 23 9.22 -21.02 13.93
CA LEU A 23 10.35 -21.92 14.12
C LEU A 23 11.38 -21.44 15.14
N ALA A 24 11.71 -20.15 15.12
CA ALA A 24 12.83 -19.56 15.86
C ALA A 24 12.46 -18.29 16.63
N GLY A 25 11.16 -17.98 16.71
CA GLY A 25 10.64 -16.80 17.38
C GLY A 25 10.80 -15.50 16.56
N TRP A 26 10.00 -14.50 16.89
CA TRP A 26 9.91 -13.25 16.14
C TRP A 26 11.24 -12.46 16.02
N ARG A 27 12.17 -12.63 16.99
CA ARG A 27 13.47 -11.96 16.96
C ARG A 27 14.36 -12.44 15.81
N SER A 28 14.23 -13.71 15.41
CA SER A 28 14.99 -14.29 14.31
C SER A 28 14.74 -13.58 12.98
N VAL A 29 13.50 -13.13 12.76
CA VAL A 29 13.09 -12.37 11.56
C VAL A 29 13.93 -11.11 11.42
N TYR A 30 14.15 -10.37 12.52
CA TYR A 30 14.95 -9.13 12.50
C TYR A 30 16.44 -9.42 12.27
N PHE A 31 17.00 -10.45 12.89
CA PHE A 31 18.41 -10.81 12.68
C PHE A 31 18.69 -11.23 11.23
N VAL A 32 17.83 -12.06 10.65
CA VAL A 32 17.99 -12.48 9.25
C VAL A 32 17.76 -11.30 8.31
N SER A 33 16.76 -10.48 8.55
CA SER A 33 16.55 -9.26 7.76
C SER A 33 17.76 -8.33 7.81
N ALA A 34 18.34 -8.11 9.00
CA ALA A 34 19.54 -7.29 9.15
C ALA A 34 20.75 -7.89 8.39
N ALA A 35 20.95 -9.21 8.46
CA ALA A 35 22.02 -9.90 7.73
C ALA A 35 21.83 -9.78 6.20
N LEU A 36 20.60 -9.97 5.71
CA LEU A 36 20.28 -9.81 4.29
C LEU A 36 20.50 -8.38 3.81
N MET A 37 20.07 -7.38 4.61
CA MET A 37 20.30 -5.96 4.31
C MET A 37 21.79 -5.61 4.29
N ALA A 38 22.58 -6.10 5.25
CA ALA A 38 24.02 -5.90 5.27
C ALA A 38 24.70 -6.56 4.05
N GLY A 39 24.32 -7.78 3.71
CA GLY A 39 24.80 -8.46 2.50
C GLY A 39 24.46 -7.70 1.22
N MET A 40 23.22 -7.24 1.09
CA MET A 40 22.80 -6.43 -0.05
C MET A 40 23.56 -5.10 -0.12
N ALA A 41 23.74 -4.41 0.99
CA ALA A 41 24.51 -3.18 1.06
C ALA A 41 25.97 -3.41 0.63
N PHE A 42 26.58 -4.53 1.07
CA PHE A 42 27.94 -4.91 0.65
C PHE A 42 28.02 -5.19 -0.86
N VAL A 43 27.06 -5.94 -1.40
CA VAL A 43 27.03 -6.23 -2.86
C VAL A 43 26.86 -4.93 -3.66
N LEU A 44 25.92 -4.06 -3.27
CA LEU A 44 25.70 -2.77 -3.94
C LEU A 44 26.94 -1.88 -3.85
N TRP A 45 27.60 -1.83 -2.70
CA TRP A 45 28.85 -1.08 -2.52
C TRP A 45 29.98 -1.56 -3.46
N ARG A 46 30.03 -2.86 -3.73
CA ARG A 46 31.03 -3.47 -4.62
C ARG A 46 30.71 -3.34 -6.11
N THR A 47 29.41 -3.33 -6.46
CA THR A 47 28.97 -3.45 -7.87
C THR A 47 28.48 -2.14 -8.46
N LEU A 48 27.99 -1.18 -7.65
CA LEU A 48 27.50 0.08 -8.17
C LEU A 48 28.67 1.00 -8.58
N PRO A 49 28.70 1.47 -9.84
CA PRO A 49 29.64 2.49 -10.24
C PRO A 49 29.33 3.79 -9.48
N ALA A 50 30.37 4.54 -9.13
CA ALA A 50 30.19 5.85 -8.52
C ALA A 50 29.32 6.74 -9.44
N PRO A 51 28.20 7.29 -8.95
CA PRO A 51 27.38 8.13 -9.79
C PRO A 51 28.20 9.35 -10.25
N PRO A 52 28.02 9.81 -11.51
CA PRO A 52 28.61 11.07 -11.93
C PRO A 52 28.19 12.13 -10.93
N ARG A 53 29.17 12.92 -10.43
CA ARG A 53 28.84 14.08 -9.59
C ARG A 53 28.01 15.04 -10.42
N ALA A 54 26.68 14.81 -10.47
CA ALA A 54 25.77 15.82 -10.96
C ALA A 54 25.98 17.04 -10.05
N ALA A 55 26.39 18.14 -10.62
CA ALA A 55 26.40 19.41 -9.93
C ALA A 55 24.94 19.73 -9.57
N VAL A 56 24.52 19.32 -8.39
CA VAL A 56 23.23 19.72 -7.82
C VAL A 56 23.39 21.21 -7.53
N SER A 57 22.98 22.03 -8.48
CA SER A 57 22.91 23.48 -8.34
C SER A 57 21.81 23.80 -7.32
N GLY A 58 22.14 23.71 -6.03
CA GLY A 58 21.22 23.96 -4.93
C GLY A 58 21.51 23.02 -3.77
N GLY A 59 21.68 23.55 -2.56
CA GLY A 59 21.91 22.76 -1.36
C GLY A 59 20.70 21.89 -1.01
N TYR A 60 20.87 20.98 -0.05
CA TYR A 60 19.82 20.07 0.46
C TYR A 60 18.49 20.79 0.78
N PHE A 61 18.56 21.99 1.37
CA PHE A 61 17.38 22.81 1.65
C PHE A 61 16.63 23.26 0.39
N ALA A 62 17.34 23.54 -0.70
CA ALA A 62 16.71 23.90 -1.97
C ALA A 62 15.93 22.69 -2.54
N LEU A 63 16.45 21.48 -2.37
CA LEU A 63 15.76 20.24 -2.76
C LEU A 63 14.49 20.06 -1.96
N LEU A 64 14.55 20.16 -0.62
CA LEU A 64 13.37 20.06 0.25
C LEU A 64 12.32 21.13 -0.09
N ARG A 65 12.76 22.37 -0.29
CA ARG A 65 11.87 23.45 -0.73
C ARG A 65 11.22 23.16 -2.08
N SER A 66 11.94 22.54 -3.01
CA SER A 66 11.38 22.17 -4.31
C SER A 66 10.28 21.11 -4.20
N VAL A 67 10.43 20.13 -3.29
CA VAL A 67 9.38 19.14 -2.99
C VAL A 67 8.16 19.83 -2.37
N LEU A 68 8.37 20.72 -1.40
CA LEU A 68 7.28 21.48 -0.78
C LEU A 68 6.53 22.35 -1.82
N GLN A 69 7.24 22.97 -2.76
CA GLN A 69 6.62 23.71 -3.85
C GLN A 69 5.76 22.85 -4.76
N LEU A 70 6.13 21.57 -4.97
CA LEU A 70 5.29 20.62 -5.73
C LEU A 70 3.95 20.36 -5.03
N PHE A 71 3.94 20.20 -3.70
CA PHE A 71 2.67 20.07 -2.94
C PHE A 71 1.75 21.29 -3.14
N LEU A 72 2.32 22.49 -3.24
CA LEU A 72 1.53 23.72 -3.38
C LEU A 72 1.06 23.96 -4.82
N ARG A 73 1.88 23.64 -5.81
CA ARG A 73 1.65 24.01 -7.21
C ARG A 73 0.96 22.93 -8.04
N GLU A 74 1.22 21.63 -7.75
CA GLU A 74 0.73 20.56 -8.60
C GLU A 74 -0.62 20.01 -8.09
N ARG A 75 -1.73 20.41 -8.73
CA ARG A 75 -3.08 19.93 -8.41
C ARG A 75 -3.17 18.40 -8.51
N THR A 76 -2.58 17.83 -9.59
CA THR A 76 -2.59 16.37 -9.80
C THR A 76 -1.93 15.64 -8.63
N LEU A 77 -0.78 16.13 -8.14
CA LEU A 77 -0.10 15.52 -6.99
C LEU A 77 -0.98 15.57 -5.74
N ARG A 78 -1.63 16.71 -5.44
CA ARG A 78 -2.51 16.83 -4.27
C ARG A 78 -3.70 15.87 -4.35
N VAL A 79 -4.41 15.87 -5.48
CA VAL A 79 -5.58 15.01 -5.68
C VAL A 79 -5.19 13.53 -5.59
N ARG A 80 -4.14 13.12 -6.30
CA ARG A 80 -3.68 11.73 -6.28
C ARG A 80 -3.01 11.34 -4.96
N GLY A 81 -2.41 12.30 -4.27
CA GLY A 81 -1.87 12.15 -2.92
C GLY A 81 -2.97 11.88 -1.88
N VAL A 82 -4.10 12.59 -1.92
CA VAL A 82 -5.23 12.31 -1.04
C VAL A 82 -5.78 10.90 -1.26
N PHE A 83 -5.90 10.45 -2.53
CA PHE A 83 -6.25 9.05 -2.79
C PHE A 83 -5.21 8.09 -2.21
N ALA A 84 -3.92 8.36 -2.37
CA ALA A 84 -2.87 7.53 -1.78
C ALA A 84 -3.00 7.45 -0.25
N LEU A 85 -3.20 8.59 0.42
CA LEU A 85 -3.39 8.63 1.87
C LEU A 85 -4.55 7.73 2.30
N LEU A 86 -5.71 7.85 1.65
CA LEU A 86 -6.91 7.11 2.02
C LEU A 86 -6.80 5.60 1.71
N ILE A 87 -6.31 5.22 0.51
CA ILE A 87 -6.21 3.80 0.16
C ILE A 87 -5.14 3.08 1.00
N PHE A 88 -4.03 3.75 1.33
CA PHE A 88 -3.00 3.15 2.17
C PHE A 88 -3.35 3.20 3.66
N ALA A 89 -4.21 4.13 4.10
CA ALA A 89 -4.83 4.06 5.41
C ALA A 89 -5.73 2.81 5.50
N ALA A 90 -6.63 2.59 4.54
CA ALA A 90 -7.48 1.40 4.49
C ALA A 90 -6.65 0.09 4.41
N PHE A 91 -5.61 0.08 3.56
CA PHE A 91 -4.68 -1.04 3.46
C PHE A 91 -4.01 -1.37 4.81
N SER A 92 -3.49 -0.34 5.49
CA SER A 92 -2.84 -0.52 6.79
C SER A 92 -3.82 -0.89 7.89
N VAL A 93 -5.06 -0.41 7.85
CA VAL A 93 -6.13 -0.86 8.75
C VAL A 93 -6.28 -2.37 8.69
N LEU A 94 -6.37 -2.96 7.49
CA LEU A 94 -6.49 -4.41 7.34
C LEU A 94 -5.21 -5.13 7.79
N TRP A 95 -4.09 -4.81 7.15
CA TRP A 95 -2.85 -5.58 7.30
C TRP A 95 -2.21 -5.49 8.68
N THR A 96 -2.45 -4.40 9.43
CA THR A 96 -1.93 -4.27 10.81
C THR A 96 -2.78 -5.06 11.81
N SER A 97 -4.10 -5.07 11.62
CA SER A 97 -5.00 -5.63 12.62
C SER A 97 -5.50 -7.05 12.33
N MET A 98 -5.40 -7.54 11.07
CA MET A 98 -5.92 -8.86 10.70
C MET A 98 -5.27 -10.02 11.46
N VAL A 99 -4.05 -9.85 11.94
CA VAL A 99 -3.38 -10.86 12.74
C VAL A 99 -4.11 -11.12 14.06
N LEU A 100 -4.77 -10.11 14.61
CA LEU A 100 -5.42 -10.18 15.92
C LEU A 100 -6.58 -11.21 15.93
N PRO A 101 -7.65 -11.06 15.09
CA PRO A 101 -8.73 -12.03 15.07
C PRO A 101 -8.28 -13.42 14.58
N LEU A 102 -7.29 -13.50 13.69
CA LEU A 102 -6.79 -14.79 13.18
C LEU A 102 -5.97 -15.57 14.22
N SER A 103 -5.43 -14.89 15.24
CA SER A 103 -4.68 -15.50 16.34
C SER A 103 -5.54 -15.78 17.57
N GLU A 104 -6.83 -15.40 17.57
CA GLU A 104 -7.75 -15.70 18.66
C GLU A 104 -7.96 -17.22 18.82
N PRO A 105 -8.30 -17.70 20.05
CA PRO A 105 -8.45 -19.13 20.32
C PRO A 105 -9.40 -19.88 19.40
N ASP A 106 -10.42 -19.20 18.88
CA ASP A 106 -11.43 -19.79 17.98
C ASP A 106 -10.86 -20.18 16.62
N LEU A 107 -9.87 -19.46 16.12
CA LEU A 107 -9.20 -19.73 14.85
C LEU A 107 -7.79 -20.28 15.05
N ALA A 108 -7.05 -19.76 16.03
CA ALA A 108 -5.72 -20.16 16.47
C ALA A 108 -4.71 -20.41 15.32
N LEU A 109 -4.75 -19.57 14.28
CA LEU A 109 -3.85 -19.73 13.14
C LEU A 109 -2.41 -19.41 13.53
N SER A 110 -1.48 -20.23 13.03
CA SER A 110 -0.05 -19.98 13.20
C SER A 110 0.41 -18.75 12.40
N HIS A 111 1.56 -18.16 12.76
CA HIS A 111 2.13 -17.04 12.02
C HIS A 111 2.41 -17.40 10.55
N THR A 112 2.80 -18.65 10.28
CA THR A 112 2.95 -19.18 8.91
C THR A 112 1.65 -19.14 8.13
N GLN A 113 0.55 -19.61 8.74
CA GLN A 113 -0.77 -19.60 8.10
C GLN A 113 -1.28 -18.18 7.85
N ILE A 114 -1.06 -17.26 8.80
CA ILE A 114 -1.37 -15.83 8.61
C ILE A 114 -0.49 -15.24 7.51
N GLY A 115 0.79 -15.62 7.45
CA GLY A 115 1.73 -15.21 6.40
C GLY A 115 1.27 -15.61 4.99
N LEU A 116 0.53 -16.73 4.84
CA LEU A 116 -0.03 -17.16 3.55
C LEU A 116 -1.04 -16.17 2.96
N PHE A 117 -1.71 -15.36 3.77
CA PHE A 117 -2.54 -14.26 3.27
C PHE A 117 -1.73 -13.25 2.44
N GLY A 118 -0.40 -13.19 2.63
CA GLY A 118 0.50 -12.43 1.74
C GLY A 118 0.42 -12.84 0.27
N LEU A 119 0.01 -14.10 -0.03
CA LEU A 119 -0.23 -14.55 -1.40
C LEU A 119 -1.35 -13.78 -2.10
N ALA A 120 -2.27 -13.16 -1.35
CA ALA A 120 -3.26 -12.24 -1.90
C ALA A 120 -2.61 -11.07 -2.66
N GLY A 121 -1.39 -10.67 -2.28
CA GLY A 121 -0.61 -9.66 -3.01
C GLY A 121 -0.30 -10.05 -4.47
N VAL A 122 -0.33 -11.34 -4.84
CA VAL A 122 -0.24 -11.79 -6.25
C VAL A 122 -1.40 -11.21 -7.06
N ALA A 123 -2.61 -11.26 -6.50
CA ALA A 123 -3.79 -10.67 -7.15
C ALA A 123 -3.61 -9.16 -7.36
N GLY A 124 -3.02 -8.47 -6.36
CA GLY A 124 -2.65 -7.05 -6.48
C GLY A 124 -1.69 -6.78 -7.64
N ALA A 125 -0.68 -7.61 -7.83
CA ALA A 125 0.26 -7.48 -8.94
C ALA A 125 -0.42 -7.64 -10.31
N LEU A 126 -1.35 -8.58 -10.43
CA LEU A 126 -2.16 -8.76 -11.66
C LEU A 126 -3.03 -7.54 -11.94
N ALA A 127 -3.60 -6.93 -10.88
CA ALA A 127 -4.35 -5.68 -10.99
C ALA A 127 -3.47 -4.53 -11.49
N ALA A 128 -2.27 -4.39 -10.94
CA ALA A 128 -1.34 -3.33 -11.32
C ALA A 128 -1.05 -3.33 -12.82
N ALA A 129 -0.77 -4.50 -13.39
CA ALA A 129 -0.49 -4.64 -14.83
C ALA A 129 -1.69 -4.26 -15.72
N ARG A 130 -2.92 -4.55 -15.29
CA ARG A 130 -4.13 -4.15 -16.01
C ARG A 130 -4.45 -2.67 -15.82
N ALA A 131 -4.36 -2.17 -14.60
CA ALA A 131 -4.64 -0.78 -14.26
C ALA A 131 -3.72 0.19 -15.01
N GLY A 132 -2.42 -0.11 -15.10
CA GLY A 132 -1.47 0.67 -15.90
C GLY A 132 -1.89 0.77 -17.36
N ARG A 133 -2.20 -0.36 -18.01
CA ARG A 133 -2.67 -0.38 -19.40
C ARG A 133 -3.97 0.38 -19.61
N LEU A 134 -4.89 0.35 -18.66
CA LEU A 134 -6.14 1.11 -18.73
C LEU A 134 -5.89 2.60 -18.54
N ALA A 135 -4.96 2.99 -17.67
CA ALA A 135 -4.54 4.37 -17.49
C ALA A 135 -3.94 4.95 -18.79
N ASP A 136 -3.05 4.19 -19.44
CA ASP A 136 -2.43 4.57 -20.72
C ASP A 136 -3.46 4.73 -21.87
N ARG A 137 -4.61 4.04 -21.77
CA ARG A 137 -5.74 4.18 -22.70
C ARG A 137 -6.71 5.32 -22.36
N GLY A 138 -6.37 6.18 -21.41
CA GLY A 138 -7.24 7.29 -20.97
C GLY A 138 -8.38 6.88 -20.04
N LEU A 139 -8.43 5.63 -19.56
CA LEU A 139 -9.49 5.12 -18.68
C LEU A 139 -9.13 5.24 -17.20
N ALA A 140 -8.08 5.99 -16.84
CA ALA A 140 -7.58 6.15 -15.48
C ALA A 140 -8.67 6.53 -14.46
N ASN A 141 -9.55 7.45 -14.82
CA ASN A 141 -10.61 7.91 -13.92
C ASN A 141 -11.65 6.81 -13.65
N ARG A 142 -12.07 6.08 -14.67
CA ARG A 142 -13.00 4.95 -14.53
C ARG A 142 -12.38 3.82 -13.72
N THR A 143 -11.12 3.50 -13.98
CA THR A 143 -10.36 2.49 -13.21
C THR A 143 -10.29 2.87 -11.73
N THR A 144 -10.01 4.13 -11.42
CA THR A 144 -10.00 4.63 -10.03
C THR A 144 -11.38 4.44 -9.38
N GLY A 145 -12.47 4.83 -10.03
CA GLY A 145 -13.82 4.69 -9.48
C GLY A 145 -14.22 3.24 -9.20
N ILE A 146 -14.03 2.35 -10.17
CA ILE A 146 -14.32 0.91 -10.02
C ILE A 146 -13.49 0.31 -8.88
N ALA A 147 -12.21 0.64 -8.81
CA ALA A 147 -11.34 0.16 -7.75
C ALA A 147 -11.74 0.66 -6.36
N LEU A 148 -12.20 1.93 -6.23
CA LEU A 148 -12.68 2.47 -4.95
C LEU A 148 -14.00 1.82 -4.51
N VAL A 149 -14.90 1.50 -5.44
CA VAL A 149 -16.09 0.69 -5.14
C VAL A 149 -15.68 -0.70 -4.63
N LEU A 150 -14.76 -1.36 -5.34
CA LEU A 150 -14.26 -2.68 -4.94
C LEU A 150 -13.59 -2.63 -3.57
N LEU A 151 -12.79 -1.58 -3.29
CA LEU A 151 -12.14 -1.35 -2.00
C LEU A 151 -13.17 -1.20 -0.87
N THR A 152 -14.25 -0.45 -1.11
CA THR A 152 -15.30 -0.27 -0.11
C THR A 152 -16.06 -1.57 0.16
N LEU A 153 -16.38 -2.33 -0.90
CA LEU A 153 -17.08 -3.61 -0.78
C LEU A 153 -16.21 -4.73 -0.17
N SER A 154 -14.88 -4.65 -0.27
CA SER A 154 -13.97 -5.66 0.27
C SER A 154 -14.09 -5.85 1.79
N TRP A 155 -14.54 -4.83 2.50
CA TRP A 155 -14.73 -4.88 3.95
C TRP A 155 -15.92 -5.75 4.39
N LEU A 156 -16.89 -5.96 3.50
CA LEU A 156 -18.04 -6.81 3.82
C LEU A 156 -17.60 -8.27 4.06
N PRO A 157 -16.91 -8.96 3.13
CA PRO A 157 -16.47 -10.32 3.37
C PRO A 157 -15.41 -10.40 4.49
N THR A 158 -14.55 -9.40 4.70
CA THR A 158 -13.59 -9.43 5.82
C THR A 158 -14.27 -9.42 7.20
N ALA A 159 -15.45 -8.84 7.32
CA ALA A 159 -16.19 -8.81 8.58
C ALA A 159 -16.62 -10.22 9.05
N PHE A 160 -16.69 -11.21 8.15
CA PHE A 160 -17.10 -12.58 8.45
C PHE A 160 -15.93 -13.52 8.79
N VAL A 161 -14.81 -13.01 9.28
CA VAL A 161 -13.59 -13.80 9.57
C VAL A 161 -13.86 -14.98 10.50
N HIS A 162 -14.67 -14.82 11.56
CA HIS A 162 -14.98 -15.88 12.53
C HIS A 162 -15.90 -16.96 11.95
N SER A 163 -16.67 -16.68 10.91
CA SER A 163 -17.58 -17.64 10.29
C SER A 163 -17.00 -18.27 9.01
N SER A 164 -16.10 -17.59 8.31
CA SER A 164 -15.54 -18.07 7.06
C SER A 164 -14.18 -17.45 6.73
N LEU A 165 -13.12 -18.25 6.83
CA LEU A 165 -11.79 -17.87 6.36
C LEU A 165 -11.76 -17.59 4.85
N LEU A 166 -12.61 -18.28 4.07
CA LEU A 166 -12.71 -18.03 2.63
C LEU A 166 -13.25 -16.61 2.35
N ALA A 167 -14.22 -16.14 3.14
CA ALA A 167 -14.72 -14.77 3.06
C ALA A 167 -13.59 -13.76 3.36
N MET A 168 -12.80 -14.02 4.40
CA MET A 168 -11.63 -13.20 4.74
C MET A 168 -10.62 -13.16 3.58
N VAL A 169 -10.26 -14.31 3.00
CA VAL A 169 -9.35 -14.38 1.84
C VAL A 169 -9.90 -13.57 0.67
N LEU A 170 -11.19 -13.70 0.36
CA LEU A 170 -11.84 -12.95 -0.71
C LEU A 170 -11.73 -11.43 -0.45
N GLY A 171 -12.01 -10.99 0.76
CA GLY A 171 -11.90 -9.58 1.15
C GLY A 171 -10.48 -9.03 1.02
N VAL A 172 -9.47 -9.79 1.47
CA VAL A 172 -8.05 -9.44 1.33
C VAL A 172 -7.66 -9.31 -0.14
N VAL A 173 -8.02 -10.29 -0.99
CA VAL A 173 -7.74 -10.26 -2.43
C VAL A 173 -8.40 -9.05 -3.10
N MET A 174 -9.67 -8.78 -2.79
CA MET A 174 -10.39 -7.62 -3.33
C MET A 174 -9.73 -6.30 -2.92
N LEU A 175 -9.34 -6.18 -1.66
CA LEU A 175 -8.70 -4.99 -1.12
C LEU A 175 -7.33 -4.76 -1.78
N ASP A 176 -6.47 -5.76 -1.81
CA ASP A 176 -5.14 -5.65 -2.41
C ASP A 176 -5.23 -5.33 -3.90
N PHE A 177 -6.15 -5.99 -4.62
CA PHE A 177 -6.41 -5.69 -6.03
C PHE A 177 -6.82 -4.23 -6.22
N ALA A 178 -7.76 -3.73 -5.41
CA ALA A 178 -8.27 -2.37 -5.51
C ALA A 178 -7.20 -1.32 -5.17
N VAL A 179 -6.47 -1.52 -4.08
CA VAL A 179 -5.39 -0.61 -3.65
C VAL A 179 -4.31 -0.51 -4.73
N GLN A 180 -3.86 -1.64 -5.28
CA GLN A 180 -2.84 -1.65 -6.32
C GLN A 180 -3.33 -1.01 -7.62
N ALA A 181 -4.59 -1.22 -8.00
CA ALA A 181 -5.17 -0.59 -9.18
C ALA A 181 -5.18 0.95 -9.05
N VAL A 182 -5.63 1.49 -7.91
CA VAL A 182 -5.60 2.93 -7.65
C VAL A 182 -4.17 3.46 -7.57
N HIS A 183 -3.28 2.75 -6.87
CA HIS A 183 -1.88 3.15 -6.69
C HIS A 183 -1.14 3.32 -8.02
N VAL A 184 -1.19 2.31 -8.89
CA VAL A 184 -0.53 2.35 -10.21
C VAL A 184 -1.15 3.42 -11.10
N THR A 185 -2.48 3.56 -11.07
CA THR A 185 -3.17 4.62 -11.82
C THR A 185 -2.75 6.01 -11.34
N ASN A 186 -2.62 6.22 -10.03
CA ASN A 186 -2.14 7.48 -9.47
C ASN A 186 -0.72 7.79 -9.94
N GLN A 187 0.19 6.81 -9.88
CA GLN A 187 1.58 7.00 -10.33
C GLN A 187 1.65 7.35 -11.81
N SER A 188 0.91 6.65 -12.66
CA SER A 188 0.85 6.92 -14.11
C SER A 188 0.42 8.37 -14.39
N LEU A 189 -0.64 8.85 -13.73
CA LEU A 189 -1.14 10.20 -13.90
C LEU A 189 -0.18 11.28 -13.36
N ILE A 190 0.48 11.02 -12.23
CA ILE A 190 1.47 11.94 -11.66
C ILE A 190 2.69 12.05 -12.58
N PHE A 191 3.17 10.94 -13.15
CA PHE A 191 4.32 10.96 -14.06
C PHE A 191 4.01 11.64 -15.38
N ALA A 192 2.80 11.48 -15.90
CA ALA A 192 2.35 12.16 -17.11
C ALA A 192 2.24 13.68 -16.92
N ALA A 193 1.90 14.15 -15.70
CA ALA A 193 1.76 15.57 -15.40
C ALA A 193 3.09 16.35 -15.45
N ARG A 194 4.19 15.75 -14.99
CA ARG A 194 5.53 16.40 -14.93
C ARG A 194 6.66 15.38 -15.15
N PRO A 195 6.95 15.05 -16.42
CA PRO A 195 8.02 14.11 -16.76
C PRO A 195 9.43 14.54 -16.31
N ASP A 196 9.64 15.87 -16.16
CA ASP A 196 10.90 16.50 -15.74
C ASP A 196 11.19 16.38 -14.22
N ALA A 197 10.20 16.03 -13.41
CA ALA A 197 10.30 16.03 -11.95
C ALA A 197 9.92 14.70 -11.30
N GLN A 198 9.96 13.58 -12.03
CA GLN A 198 9.45 12.27 -11.59
C GLN A 198 9.96 11.83 -10.22
N SER A 199 11.27 11.86 -9.96
CA SER A 199 11.85 11.45 -8.68
C SER A 199 11.32 12.27 -7.50
N ARG A 200 11.14 13.59 -7.69
CA ARG A 200 10.61 14.49 -6.66
C ARG A 200 9.11 14.27 -6.44
N LEU A 201 8.37 14.00 -7.51
CA LEU A 201 6.94 13.67 -7.43
C LEU A 201 6.69 12.33 -6.72
N VAL A 202 7.54 11.33 -7.00
CA VAL A 202 7.49 10.05 -6.25
C VAL A 202 7.73 10.30 -4.77
N GLY A 203 8.78 11.03 -4.42
CA GLY A 203 9.08 11.35 -3.01
C GLY A 203 7.92 12.07 -2.33
N ALA A 204 7.33 13.08 -2.97
CA ALA A 204 6.17 13.80 -2.47
C ALA A 204 4.93 12.88 -2.32
N TYR A 205 4.67 12.04 -3.31
CA TYR A 205 3.58 11.05 -3.26
C TYR A 205 3.75 10.04 -2.14
N MET A 206 5.00 9.58 -1.90
CA MET A 206 5.31 8.65 -0.80
C MET A 206 5.10 9.27 0.59
N CYS A 207 5.12 10.59 0.75
CA CYS A 207 4.72 11.23 2.00
C CYS A 207 3.24 10.97 2.33
N PHE A 208 2.35 11.09 1.35
CA PHE A 208 0.93 10.75 1.54
C PHE A 208 0.72 9.26 1.84
N TYR A 209 1.43 8.39 1.11
CA TYR A 209 1.45 6.96 1.36
C TYR A 209 1.83 6.64 2.82
N SER A 210 2.97 7.17 3.27
CA SER A 210 3.49 6.87 4.61
C SER A 210 2.59 7.44 5.72
N LEU A 211 2.07 8.65 5.52
CA LEU A 211 1.15 9.28 6.45
C LEU A 211 -0.16 8.46 6.56
N GLY A 212 -0.74 8.08 5.43
CA GLY A 212 -1.93 7.24 5.41
C GLY A 212 -1.71 5.90 6.10
N SER A 213 -0.59 5.21 5.76
CA SER A 213 -0.24 3.93 6.38
C SER A 213 -0.06 4.05 7.90
N GLY A 214 0.65 5.08 8.36
CA GLY A 214 0.88 5.28 9.80
C GLY A 214 -0.42 5.57 10.56
N LEU A 215 -1.24 6.49 10.05
CA LEU A 215 -2.54 6.82 10.65
C LEU A 215 -3.48 5.61 10.65
N GLY A 216 -3.53 4.86 9.54
CA GLY A 216 -4.34 3.65 9.43
C GLY A 216 -3.93 2.57 10.43
N ALA A 217 -2.63 2.33 10.60
CA ALA A 217 -2.11 1.35 11.55
C ALA A 217 -2.44 1.71 13.01
N ILE A 218 -2.25 2.97 13.39
CA ILE A 218 -2.57 3.46 14.75
C ILE A 218 -4.07 3.36 14.99
N ALA A 219 -4.89 3.84 14.05
CA ALA A 219 -6.34 3.82 14.18
C ALA A 219 -6.88 2.39 14.26
N ALA A 220 -6.35 1.44 13.47
CA ALA A 220 -6.74 0.04 13.49
C ALA A 220 -6.49 -0.62 14.85
N THR A 221 -5.28 -0.45 15.38
CA THR A 221 -4.90 -1.04 16.66
C THR A 221 -5.75 -0.50 17.80
N TYR A 222 -5.96 0.82 17.82
CA TYR A 222 -6.82 1.46 18.83
C TYR A 222 -8.27 0.99 18.72
N THR A 223 -8.83 0.99 17.50
CA THR A 223 -10.23 0.56 17.27
C THR A 223 -10.43 -0.90 17.65
N TYR A 224 -9.48 -1.78 17.30
CA TYR A 224 -9.57 -3.18 17.69
C TYR A 224 -9.60 -3.37 19.21
N ALA A 225 -8.72 -2.67 19.92
CA ALA A 225 -8.64 -2.75 21.38
C ALA A 225 -9.93 -2.27 22.09
N GLN A 226 -10.65 -1.33 21.49
CA GLN A 226 -11.88 -0.78 22.08
C GLN A 226 -13.16 -1.53 21.68
N ALA A 227 -13.25 -1.98 20.44
CA ALA A 227 -14.52 -2.44 19.87
C ALA A 227 -14.39 -3.68 18.96
N GLY A 228 -13.22 -4.31 18.91
CA GLY A 228 -12.98 -5.57 18.20
C GLY A 228 -12.97 -5.46 16.67
N TRP A 229 -13.01 -6.62 16.02
CA TRP A 229 -12.81 -6.75 14.58
C TRP A 229 -13.86 -6.06 13.70
N VAL A 230 -15.14 -6.16 14.08
CA VAL A 230 -16.23 -5.55 13.30
C VAL A 230 -16.06 -4.02 13.23
N ALA A 231 -15.65 -3.39 14.32
CA ALA A 231 -15.39 -1.96 14.35
C ALA A 231 -14.19 -1.58 13.45
N VAL A 232 -13.17 -2.42 13.36
CA VAL A 232 -12.05 -2.22 12.42
C VAL A 232 -12.54 -2.32 10.98
N CYS A 233 -13.41 -3.27 10.66
CA CYS A 233 -14.02 -3.35 9.32
C CYS A 233 -14.85 -2.11 8.99
N MET A 234 -15.62 -1.59 9.96
CA MET A 234 -16.38 -0.34 9.80
C MET A 234 -15.46 0.86 9.57
N LEU A 235 -14.35 0.95 10.32
CA LEU A 235 -13.33 1.99 10.13
C LEU A 235 -12.76 1.95 8.71
N GLY A 236 -12.31 0.77 8.26
CA GLY A 236 -11.75 0.59 6.94
C GLY A 236 -12.77 0.88 5.83
N ALA A 237 -14.01 0.41 5.98
CA ALA A 237 -15.11 0.73 5.06
C ALA A 237 -15.38 2.24 4.99
N SER A 238 -15.37 2.92 6.13
CA SER A 238 -15.58 4.38 6.20
C SER A 238 -14.48 5.14 5.49
N ILE A 239 -13.21 4.80 5.70
CA ILE A 239 -12.07 5.41 5.01
C ILE A 239 -12.19 5.19 3.50
N SER A 240 -12.54 3.97 3.08
CA SER A 240 -12.74 3.62 1.67
C SER A 240 -13.90 4.38 1.04
N ALA A 241 -15.01 4.51 1.77
CA ALA A 241 -16.17 5.30 1.34
C ALA A 241 -15.84 6.79 1.20
N VAL A 242 -15.03 7.36 2.11
CA VAL A 242 -14.54 8.75 1.99
C VAL A 242 -13.72 8.93 0.71
N ALA A 243 -12.88 7.96 0.36
CA ALA A 243 -12.13 8.00 -0.91
C ALA A 243 -13.07 7.95 -2.13
N LEU A 244 -14.12 7.13 -2.08
CA LEU A 244 -15.12 7.02 -3.13
C LEU A 244 -15.94 8.31 -3.26
N ILE A 245 -16.39 8.90 -2.14
CA ILE A 245 -17.11 10.18 -2.12
C ILE A 245 -16.23 11.30 -2.68
N TYR A 246 -14.95 11.34 -2.30
CA TYR A 246 -14.01 12.32 -2.83
C TYR A 246 -13.84 12.18 -4.36
N TRP A 247 -13.78 10.94 -4.87
CA TRP A 247 -13.74 10.68 -6.31
C TRP A 247 -15.02 11.16 -7.02
N LEU A 248 -16.20 10.88 -6.44
CA LEU A 248 -17.48 11.35 -6.98
C LEU A 248 -17.53 12.88 -7.02
N TRP A 249 -17.16 13.54 -5.94
CA TRP A 249 -17.14 15.00 -5.83
C TRP A 249 -16.27 15.64 -6.91
N LEU A 250 -15.07 15.11 -7.14
CA LEU A 250 -14.19 15.59 -8.21
C LEU A 250 -14.84 15.45 -9.61
N ASN A 251 -15.50 14.33 -9.87
CA ASN A 251 -16.14 14.11 -11.18
C ASN A 251 -17.36 15.02 -11.40
N PHE A 252 -18.05 15.44 -10.36
CA PHE A 252 -19.15 16.41 -10.49
C PHE A 252 -18.63 17.83 -10.73
N ASN A 253 -17.53 18.22 -10.12
CA ASN A 253 -16.98 19.58 -10.25
C ASN A 253 -16.10 19.80 -11.48
N ASP A 254 -15.62 18.76 -12.13
CA ASP A 254 -14.81 18.84 -13.36
C ASP A 254 -15.70 18.72 -14.64
N ARG A 255 -17.04 18.64 -14.50
CA ARG A 255 -18.04 18.75 -15.61
C ARG A 255 -18.54 20.15 -15.74
#